data_1d941591a1c944575471d00dfd11cd9a
#
_entry.id   1d941591a1c944575471d00dfd11cd9a
#
_cell.length_a   1.000
_cell.length_b   1.000
_cell.length_c   1.000
_cell.angle_alpha   90.00
_cell.angle_beta   90.00
_cell.angle_gamma   90.00
#
_symmetry.space_group_name_H-M   'P 1'
#
loop_
_entity.id
_entity.type
_entity.pdbx_description
1 polymer ?
#
loop_
_entity_poly.entity_id
_entity_poly.type
_entity_poly.pdbx_seq_one_letter_code
_entity_poly.pdbx_strand_id
1 'polypeptide(L)'
;MTPPPVPGARVLTPSSGAGTVPADHPGVRLAQSYGFSLGQVERVSRYDVATPAVDPAAALAEAERFSPDYEVHAWEGPADETLRADLAVLKARMSMDVPAGDLTVAEQTWDAERVRRMEEQILLTGRLFRAVARHRGTGRIVGLNELVAPRSRTSGVVDQWDTIVLPEHRGRRLGMRVKAANLIAVRDALPGARAIITWNAEENRHMLDVNEALGFRPVLVEASMEAPAPLRRR
;
A
#
# COMPACT_ATOMS: atom_id res chain seq x y z
N MET A 1 -1.77 13.80 8.72
CA MET A 1 -1.63 14.08 7.27
C MET A 1 -1.71 15.58 7.04
N THR A 2 -0.90 16.12 6.15
CA THR A 2 -0.82 17.55 5.82
C THR A 2 -0.45 17.71 4.34
N PRO A 3 -0.78 18.85 3.68
CA PRO A 3 -0.22 19.15 2.36
C PRO A 3 1.31 19.07 2.35
N PRO A 4 1.93 18.74 1.22
CA PRO A 4 3.39 18.83 1.07
C PRO A 4 3.89 20.23 1.44
N PRO A 5 5.09 20.36 2.03
CA PRO A 5 5.64 21.67 2.36
C PRO A 5 5.80 22.53 1.10
N VAL A 6 5.47 23.83 1.22
CA VAL A 6 5.74 24.79 0.15
C VAL A 6 7.21 25.18 0.16
N PRO A 7 7.78 25.63 -0.99
CA PRO A 7 9.16 26.11 -1.06
C PRO A 7 9.44 27.18 -0.01
N GLY A 8 10.55 27.05 0.73
CA GLY A 8 10.95 27.99 1.80
C GLY A 8 10.29 27.75 3.16
N ALA A 9 9.36 26.81 3.29
CA ALA A 9 8.82 26.46 4.59
C ALA A 9 9.87 25.78 5.48
N ARG A 10 9.76 25.99 6.79
CA ARG A 10 10.55 25.23 7.77
C ARG A 10 10.06 23.78 7.80
N VAL A 11 10.95 22.83 7.54
CA VAL A 11 10.62 21.41 7.46
C VAL A 11 11.40 20.57 8.46
N LEU A 12 10.85 19.39 8.78
CA LEU A 12 11.57 18.29 9.40
C LEU A 12 11.82 17.22 8.35
N THR A 13 12.99 16.58 8.46
CA THR A 13 13.42 15.47 7.62
C THR A 13 13.79 14.30 8.54
N PRO A 14 13.37 13.07 8.24
CA PRO A 14 13.80 11.89 8.99
C PRO A 14 15.29 11.61 8.76
N SER A 15 15.90 10.71 9.56
CA SER A 15 17.32 10.35 9.44
C SER A 15 17.66 9.72 8.08
N SER A 16 16.69 9.04 7.45
CA SER A 16 16.82 8.49 6.10
C SER A 16 17.05 9.56 5.01
N GLY A 17 16.75 10.83 5.32
CA GLY A 17 16.78 11.92 4.35
C GLY A 17 15.63 11.90 3.33
N ALA A 18 14.72 10.93 3.41
CA ALA A 18 13.64 10.74 2.44
C ALA A 18 12.36 11.43 2.91
N GLY A 19 11.91 12.42 2.13
CA GLY A 19 10.70 13.18 2.38
C GLY A 19 10.86 14.27 3.45
N THR A 20 9.87 15.14 3.52
CA THR A 20 9.82 16.24 4.49
C THR A 20 8.40 16.52 4.93
N VAL A 21 8.23 17.00 6.16
CA VAL A 21 6.94 17.48 6.68
C VAL A 21 7.08 18.90 7.23
N PRO A 22 6.00 19.73 7.22
CA PRO A 22 6.05 21.07 7.81
C PRO A 22 6.36 20.98 9.32
N ALA A 23 7.44 21.64 9.76
CA ALA A 23 7.88 21.62 11.16
C ALA A 23 6.92 22.38 12.09
N ASP A 24 6.14 23.31 11.56
CA ASP A 24 5.18 24.14 12.31
C ASP A 24 3.78 23.53 12.35
N HIS A 25 3.55 22.37 11.70
CA HIS A 25 2.27 21.68 11.77
C HIS A 25 1.90 21.35 13.23
N PRO A 26 0.67 21.68 13.70
CA PRO A 26 0.31 21.50 15.11
C PRO A 26 0.53 20.10 15.66
N GLY A 27 0.20 19.06 14.87
CA GLY A 27 0.41 17.66 15.25
C GLY A 27 1.90 17.30 15.40
N VAL A 28 2.77 17.81 14.53
CA VAL A 28 4.21 17.62 14.60
C VAL A 28 4.77 18.28 15.87
N ARG A 29 4.41 19.54 16.10
CA ARG A 29 4.82 20.28 17.31
C ARG A 29 4.35 19.61 18.58
N LEU A 30 3.10 19.12 18.60
CA LEU A 30 2.55 18.39 19.75
C LEU A 30 3.38 17.11 20.00
N ALA A 31 3.60 16.29 18.99
CA ALA A 31 4.40 15.07 19.14
C ALA A 31 5.81 15.36 19.68
N GLN A 32 6.48 16.37 19.09
CA GLN A 32 7.81 16.80 19.58
C GLN A 32 7.80 17.29 21.02
N SER A 33 6.73 17.98 21.48
CA SER A 33 6.64 18.44 22.89
C SER A 33 6.55 17.26 23.89
N TYR A 34 6.14 16.09 23.43
CA TYR A 34 6.16 14.83 24.20
C TYR A 34 7.41 13.99 23.96
N GLY A 35 8.41 14.52 23.27
CA GLY A 35 9.69 13.85 23.02
C GLY A 35 9.68 12.85 21.86
N PHE A 36 8.63 12.83 21.03
CA PHE A 36 8.62 12.00 19.82
C PHE A 36 9.57 12.58 18.77
N SER A 37 10.22 11.70 18.02
CA SER A 37 11.06 12.03 16.87
C SER A 37 10.39 11.60 15.56
N LEU A 38 10.71 12.28 14.46
CA LEU A 38 10.23 11.90 13.14
C LEU A 38 10.99 10.65 12.66
N GLY A 39 10.30 9.52 12.59
CA GLY A 39 10.88 8.25 12.15
C GLY A 39 10.79 8.03 10.64
N GLN A 40 9.66 8.43 10.02
CA GLN A 40 9.43 8.23 8.60
C GLN A 40 8.46 9.27 8.04
N VAL A 41 8.59 9.56 6.75
CA VAL A 41 7.62 10.34 5.99
C VAL A 41 6.99 9.43 4.94
N GLU A 42 5.67 9.39 4.92
CA GLU A 42 4.91 8.68 3.91
C GLU A 42 4.26 9.66 2.93
N ARG A 43 4.36 9.34 1.67
CA ARG A 43 3.63 10.02 0.60
C ARG A 43 2.24 9.42 0.50
N VAL A 44 1.23 10.27 0.61
CA VAL A 44 -0.15 9.91 0.32
C VAL A 44 -0.43 10.28 -1.13
N SER A 45 -0.74 9.28 -1.94
CA SER A 45 -1.01 9.46 -3.37
C SER A 45 -2.44 9.07 -3.71
N ARG A 46 -3.02 9.78 -4.66
CA ARG A 46 -4.38 9.60 -5.14
C ARG A 46 -4.38 9.18 -6.62
N TYR A 47 -5.18 8.16 -6.91
CA TYR A 47 -5.59 7.77 -8.24
C TYR A 47 -7.04 8.19 -8.47
N ASP A 48 -7.35 8.78 -9.63
CA ASP A 48 -8.71 9.16 -10.01
C ASP A 48 -9.35 8.03 -10.80
N VAL A 49 -10.44 7.46 -10.27
CA VAL A 49 -11.10 6.30 -10.87
C VAL A 49 -11.93 6.69 -12.08
N ALA A 50 -12.55 7.87 -12.04
CA ALA A 50 -13.46 8.34 -13.10
C ALA A 50 -12.69 8.85 -14.32
N THR A 51 -11.56 9.52 -14.08
CA THR A 51 -10.73 10.13 -15.13
C THR A 51 -9.26 9.75 -14.93
N PRO A 52 -8.91 8.47 -15.12
CA PRO A 52 -7.55 8.00 -14.87
C PRO A 52 -6.57 8.65 -15.85
N ALA A 53 -5.42 9.12 -15.33
CA ALA A 53 -4.35 9.68 -16.16
C ALA A 53 -3.69 8.61 -17.04
N VAL A 54 -3.75 7.35 -16.62
CA VAL A 54 -3.26 6.18 -17.34
C VAL A 54 -4.37 5.13 -17.34
N ASP A 55 -4.71 4.58 -18.50
CA ASP A 55 -5.67 3.49 -18.61
C ASP A 55 -5.09 2.22 -17.96
N PRO A 56 -5.72 1.69 -16.90
CA PRO A 56 -5.20 0.50 -16.22
C PRO A 56 -5.23 -0.75 -17.10
N ALA A 57 -6.12 -0.82 -18.12
CA ALA A 57 -6.14 -1.94 -19.04
C ALA A 57 -4.93 -1.92 -19.98
N ALA A 58 -4.55 -0.75 -20.47
CA ALA A 58 -3.33 -0.59 -21.27
C ALA A 58 -2.08 -0.90 -20.44
N ALA A 59 -2.01 -0.41 -19.18
CA ALA A 59 -0.90 -0.70 -18.28
C ALA A 59 -0.77 -2.19 -17.95
N LEU A 60 -1.91 -2.88 -17.75
CA LEU A 60 -1.96 -4.33 -17.52
C LEU A 60 -1.41 -5.10 -18.74
N ALA A 61 -1.91 -4.81 -19.94
CA ALA A 61 -1.49 -5.47 -21.18
C ALA A 61 0.00 -5.25 -21.49
N GLU A 62 0.51 -4.04 -21.25
CA GLU A 62 1.94 -3.74 -21.42
C GLU A 62 2.79 -4.51 -20.41
N ALA A 63 2.39 -4.55 -19.13
CA ALA A 63 3.13 -5.25 -18.09
C ALA A 63 3.14 -6.78 -18.27
N GLU A 64 2.10 -7.35 -18.88
CA GLU A 64 1.98 -8.78 -19.15
C GLU A 64 3.11 -9.33 -20.03
N ARG A 65 3.61 -8.53 -20.97
CA ARG A 65 4.72 -8.90 -21.87
C ARG A 65 6.01 -9.26 -21.12
N PHE A 66 6.17 -8.77 -19.89
CA PHE A 66 7.36 -8.99 -19.05
C PHE A 66 7.24 -10.19 -18.11
N SER A 67 6.09 -10.86 -18.11
CA SER A 67 5.81 -11.94 -17.16
C SER A 67 4.90 -13.01 -17.76
N PRO A 68 5.29 -13.67 -18.88
CA PRO A 68 4.47 -14.69 -19.55
C PRO A 68 4.23 -15.93 -18.69
N ASP A 69 5.14 -16.22 -17.73
CA ASP A 69 5.05 -17.37 -16.84
C ASP A 69 4.08 -17.15 -15.67
N TYR A 70 3.33 -16.05 -15.67
CA TYR A 70 2.42 -15.71 -14.56
C TYR A 70 1.01 -15.45 -15.06
N GLU A 71 0.05 -15.78 -14.21
CA GLU A 71 -1.36 -15.40 -14.35
C GLU A 71 -1.70 -14.36 -13.30
N VAL A 72 -2.59 -13.43 -13.64
CA VAL A 72 -3.15 -12.49 -12.67
C VAL A 72 -4.63 -12.72 -12.57
N HIS A 73 -5.11 -12.91 -11.34
CA HIS A 73 -6.51 -13.08 -11.01
C HIS A 73 -6.94 -11.99 -10.04
N ALA A 74 -8.09 -11.37 -10.32
CA ALA A 74 -8.69 -10.37 -9.44
C ALA A 74 -10.10 -10.79 -9.05
N TRP A 75 -10.48 -10.56 -7.78
CA TRP A 75 -11.82 -10.86 -7.27
C TRP A 75 -12.19 -9.94 -6.11
N GLU A 76 -13.47 -9.92 -5.77
CA GLU A 76 -14.01 -9.29 -4.57
C GLU A 76 -14.36 -10.36 -3.54
N GLY A 77 -14.14 -10.05 -2.27
CA GLY A 77 -14.52 -10.90 -1.15
C GLY A 77 -13.35 -11.71 -0.58
N PRO A 78 -13.66 -12.74 0.24
CA PRO A 78 -12.66 -13.58 0.88
C PRO A 78 -11.92 -14.45 -0.14
N ALA A 79 -10.72 -14.85 0.22
CA ALA A 79 -9.98 -15.83 -0.58
C ALA A 79 -10.55 -17.24 -0.39
N ASP A 80 -10.42 -18.05 -1.45
CA ASP A 80 -10.56 -19.50 -1.32
C ASP A 80 -9.60 -20.04 -0.27
N GLU A 81 -10.01 -21.09 0.46
CA GLU A 81 -9.21 -21.67 1.53
C GLU A 81 -7.84 -22.13 1.03
N THR A 82 -7.77 -22.67 -0.18
CA THR A 82 -6.53 -23.16 -0.81
C THR A 82 -5.49 -22.06 -1.06
N LEU A 83 -5.90 -20.80 -1.13
CA LEU A 83 -5.02 -19.64 -1.40
C LEU A 83 -4.47 -19.02 -0.12
N ARG A 84 -5.11 -19.24 1.03
CA ARG A 84 -4.78 -18.54 2.28
C ARG A 84 -3.37 -18.80 2.78
N ALA A 85 -2.83 -20.00 2.55
CA ALA A 85 -1.45 -20.32 2.94
C ALA A 85 -0.44 -19.45 2.18
N ASP A 86 -0.61 -19.26 0.88
CA ASP A 86 0.26 -18.41 0.07
C ASP A 86 0.08 -16.93 0.42
N LEU A 87 -1.16 -16.50 0.68
CA LEU A 87 -1.45 -15.14 1.15
C LEU A 87 -0.78 -14.85 2.50
N ALA A 88 -0.77 -15.83 3.41
CA ALA A 88 -0.08 -15.70 4.69
C ALA A 88 1.43 -15.47 4.53
N VAL A 89 2.07 -16.18 3.60
CA VAL A 89 3.49 -15.96 3.26
C VAL A 89 3.72 -14.53 2.77
N LEU A 90 2.88 -14.04 1.86
CA LEU A 90 2.99 -12.68 1.34
C LEU A 90 2.78 -11.62 2.43
N LYS A 91 1.79 -11.83 3.32
CA LYS A 91 1.50 -10.95 4.45
C LYS A 91 2.66 -10.90 5.46
N ALA A 92 3.25 -12.05 5.80
CA ALA A 92 4.42 -12.10 6.67
C ALA A 92 5.59 -11.32 6.07
N ARG A 93 5.87 -11.52 4.77
CA ARG A 93 6.94 -10.78 4.06
C ARG A 93 6.66 -9.28 3.99
N MET A 94 5.42 -8.84 3.91
CA MET A 94 5.06 -7.42 3.88
C MET A 94 5.58 -6.69 5.13
N SER A 95 5.53 -7.32 6.31
CA SER A 95 6.02 -6.73 7.56
C SER A 95 7.54 -6.51 7.61
N MET A 96 8.29 -7.18 6.73
CA MET A 96 9.77 -7.13 6.71
C MET A 96 10.34 -6.40 5.50
N ASP A 97 9.64 -6.42 4.37
CA ASP A 97 10.16 -5.91 3.10
C ASP A 97 9.83 -4.42 2.86
N VAL A 98 8.91 -3.86 3.64
CA VAL A 98 8.56 -2.42 3.55
C VAL A 98 9.58 -1.60 4.33
N PRO A 99 10.16 -0.55 3.73
CA PRO A 99 11.03 0.36 4.46
C PRO A 99 10.32 0.97 5.67
N ALA A 100 10.97 0.97 6.82
CA ALA A 100 10.42 1.46 8.08
C ALA A 100 11.10 2.73 8.61
N GLY A 101 12.13 3.25 7.92
CA GLY A 101 12.91 4.39 8.40
C GLY A 101 13.51 4.11 9.78
N ASP A 102 13.30 5.03 10.72
CA ASP A 102 13.72 4.91 12.12
C ASP A 102 12.64 4.29 13.03
N LEU A 103 11.54 3.78 12.43
CA LEU A 103 10.45 3.19 13.20
C LEU A 103 10.80 1.77 13.66
N THR A 104 10.46 1.46 14.89
CA THR A 104 10.58 0.11 15.44
C THR A 104 9.45 -0.77 14.92
N VAL A 105 9.75 -1.67 13.98
CA VAL A 105 8.79 -2.60 13.39
C VAL A 105 9.13 -4.03 13.81
N ALA A 106 8.14 -4.75 14.29
CA ALA A 106 8.28 -6.17 14.63
C ALA A 106 7.79 -7.05 13.47
N GLU A 107 8.51 -8.13 13.21
CA GLU A 107 8.05 -9.18 12.30
C GLU A 107 6.70 -9.72 12.75
N GLN A 108 5.77 -9.81 11.80
CA GLN A 108 4.43 -10.34 12.07
C GLN A 108 4.32 -11.78 11.58
N THR A 109 3.92 -12.66 12.48
CA THR A 109 3.60 -14.04 12.11
C THR A 109 2.20 -14.10 11.47
N TRP A 110 2.11 -14.71 10.31
CA TRP A 110 0.87 -14.93 9.58
C TRP A 110 0.68 -16.42 9.27
N ASP A 111 -0.57 -16.87 9.37
CA ASP A 111 -1.05 -18.17 8.94
C ASP A 111 -2.40 -18.03 8.22
N ALA A 112 -2.90 -19.12 7.65
CA ALA A 112 -4.16 -19.13 6.91
C ALA A 112 -5.35 -18.68 7.77
N GLU A 113 -5.34 -19.02 9.06
CA GLU A 113 -6.39 -18.65 10.00
C GLU A 113 -6.38 -17.14 10.32
N ARG A 114 -5.21 -16.54 10.45
CA ARG A 114 -5.08 -15.08 10.62
C ARG A 114 -5.55 -14.34 9.37
N VAL A 115 -5.26 -14.86 8.17
CA VAL A 115 -5.79 -14.31 6.91
C VAL A 115 -7.31 -14.34 6.94
N ARG A 116 -7.92 -15.49 7.28
CA ARG A 116 -9.38 -15.65 7.38
C ARG A 116 -10.00 -14.64 8.35
N ARG A 117 -9.45 -14.53 9.57
CA ARG A 117 -9.95 -13.56 10.58
C ARG A 117 -9.84 -12.10 10.11
N MET A 118 -8.74 -11.75 9.45
CA MET A 118 -8.57 -10.41 8.87
C MET A 118 -9.66 -10.14 7.81
N GLU A 119 -9.90 -11.09 6.91
CA GLU A 119 -10.96 -11.00 5.90
C GLU A 119 -12.33 -10.77 6.54
N GLU A 120 -12.67 -11.55 7.54
CA GLU A 120 -13.93 -11.42 8.27
C GLU A 120 -14.10 -10.03 8.89
N GLN A 121 -13.04 -9.49 9.52
CA GLN A 121 -13.09 -8.15 10.11
C GLN A 121 -13.28 -7.06 9.05
N ILE A 122 -12.57 -7.14 7.92
CA ILE A 122 -12.72 -6.19 6.82
C ILE A 122 -14.16 -6.24 6.28
N LEU A 123 -14.70 -7.44 6.09
CA LEU A 123 -16.02 -7.66 5.50
C LEU A 123 -17.18 -7.22 6.40
N LEU A 124 -16.96 -6.95 7.69
CA LEU A 124 -17.97 -6.33 8.56
C LEU A 124 -18.30 -4.90 8.12
N THR A 125 -17.31 -4.12 7.70
CA THR A 125 -17.45 -2.68 7.44
C THR A 125 -17.06 -2.26 6.02
N GLY A 126 -16.44 -3.16 5.25
CA GLY A 126 -15.90 -2.89 3.93
C GLY A 126 -16.17 -3.97 2.90
N ARG A 127 -15.67 -3.72 1.70
CA ARG A 127 -15.55 -4.65 0.58
C ARG A 127 -14.07 -4.82 0.29
N LEU A 128 -13.60 -6.04 0.20
CA LEU A 128 -12.20 -6.36 -0.06
C LEU A 128 -12.05 -6.79 -1.51
N PHE A 129 -11.16 -6.11 -2.22
CA PHE A 129 -10.76 -6.44 -3.58
C PHE A 129 -9.32 -6.93 -3.55
N ARG A 130 -9.05 -8.03 -4.24
CA ARG A 130 -7.71 -8.60 -4.36
C ARG A 130 -7.36 -8.84 -5.80
N ALA A 131 -6.09 -8.63 -6.11
CA ALA A 131 -5.46 -9.17 -7.30
C ALA A 131 -4.18 -9.90 -6.91
N VAL A 132 -3.99 -11.10 -7.45
CA VAL A 132 -2.82 -11.94 -7.16
C VAL A 132 -2.11 -12.32 -8.45
N ALA A 133 -0.79 -12.44 -8.37
CA ALA A 133 0.03 -13.05 -9.42
C ALA A 133 0.36 -14.49 -9.02
N ARG A 134 -0.02 -15.44 -9.87
CA ARG A 134 0.24 -16.86 -9.72
C ARG A 134 1.31 -17.30 -10.71
N HIS A 135 2.35 -17.97 -10.23
CA HIS A 135 3.38 -18.54 -11.09
C HIS A 135 2.90 -19.85 -11.72
N ARG A 136 2.83 -19.93 -13.06
CA ARG A 136 2.27 -21.08 -13.81
C ARG A 136 2.97 -22.39 -13.50
N GLY A 137 4.31 -22.37 -13.39
CA GLY A 137 5.10 -23.58 -13.18
C GLY A 137 4.94 -24.22 -11.81
N THR A 138 4.71 -23.40 -10.75
CA THR A 138 4.59 -23.91 -9.36
C THR A 138 3.16 -23.87 -8.83
N GLY A 139 2.26 -23.15 -9.49
CA GLY A 139 0.91 -22.90 -9.03
C GLY A 139 0.80 -21.96 -7.80
N ARG A 140 1.94 -21.47 -7.26
CA ARG A 140 1.98 -20.63 -6.05
C ARG A 140 1.62 -19.18 -6.34
N ILE A 141 0.98 -18.53 -5.38
CA ILE A 141 0.76 -17.08 -5.41
C ILE A 141 2.04 -16.40 -4.94
N VAL A 142 2.55 -15.47 -5.76
CA VAL A 142 3.84 -14.82 -5.56
C VAL A 142 3.76 -13.29 -5.56
N GLY A 143 2.58 -12.76 -5.81
CA GLY A 143 2.29 -11.32 -5.77
C GLY A 143 0.87 -11.05 -5.33
N LEU A 144 0.66 -9.94 -4.66
CA LEU A 144 -0.61 -9.51 -4.08
C LEU A 144 -0.78 -8.00 -4.21
N ASN A 145 -2.00 -7.55 -4.51
CA ASN A 145 -2.47 -6.20 -4.22
C ASN A 145 -3.85 -6.29 -3.57
N GLU A 146 -4.10 -5.47 -2.56
CA GLU A 146 -5.37 -5.37 -1.87
C GLU A 146 -5.90 -3.94 -1.86
N LEU A 147 -7.20 -3.82 -2.11
CA LEU A 147 -7.98 -2.58 -2.01
C LEU A 147 -9.17 -2.82 -1.09
N VAL A 148 -9.45 -1.87 -0.21
CA VAL A 148 -10.58 -1.93 0.71
C VAL A 148 -11.48 -0.73 0.49
N ALA A 149 -12.73 -1.00 0.10
CA ALA A 149 -13.74 0.03 -0.05
C ALA A 149 -14.69 0.02 1.16
N PRO A 150 -15.00 1.16 1.79
CA PRO A 150 -15.99 1.20 2.85
C PRO A 150 -17.39 0.84 2.31
N ARG A 151 -18.21 0.16 3.11
CA ARG A 151 -19.60 -0.16 2.73
C ARG A 151 -20.47 1.07 2.59
N SER A 152 -20.15 2.14 3.30
CA SER A 152 -20.81 3.43 3.14
C SER A 152 -20.48 4.02 1.77
N ARG A 153 -21.48 4.19 0.93
CA ARG A 153 -21.33 4.72 -0.44
C ARG A 153 -21.03 6.22 -0.50
N THR A 154 -20.95 6.92 0.65
CA THR A 154 -20.89 8.38 0.68
C THR A 154 -19.53 8.96 0.32
N SER A 155 -18.42 8.29 0.65
CA SER A 155 -17.09 8.84 0.38
C SER A 155 -16.62 8.66 -1.07
N GLY A 156 -16.94 7.54 -1.71
CA GLY A 156 -16.40 7.15 -3.01
C GLY A 156 -14.88 6.96 -3.01
N VAL A 157 -14.27 6.84 -1.83
CA VAL A 157 -12.83 6.65 -1.65
C VAL A 157 -12.58 5.19 -1.30
N VAL A 158 -11.56 4.61 -1.92
CA VAL A 158 -11.09 3.24 -1.70
C VAL A 158 -9.66 3.33 -1.20
N ASP A 159 -9.33 2.59 -0.15
CA ASP A 159 -7.99 2.56 0.41
C ASP A 159 -7.19 1.41 -0.23
N GLN A 160 -6.00 1.73 -0.70
CA GLN A 160 -5.06 0.71 -1.14
C GLN A 160 -4.23 0.27 0.06
N TRP A 161 -4.33 -1.02 0.34
CA TRP A 161 -3.59 -1.71 1.38
C TRP A 161 -2.31 -2.32 0.81
N ASP A 162 -2.08 -3.59 1.05
CA ASP A 162 -0.82 -4.25 0.71
C ASP A 162 -0.58 -4.33 -0.80
N THR A 163 0.66 -4.14 -1.19
CA THR A 163 1.19 -4.50 -2.50
C THR A 163 2.56 -5.13 -2.30
N ILE A 164 2.68 -6.39 -2.66
CA ILE A 164 3.94 -7.13 -2.51
C ILE A 164 4.14 -8.11 -3.66
N VAL A 165 5.41 -8.31 -4.02
CA VAL A 165 5.88 -9.41 -4.87
C VAL A 165 7.05 -10.05 -4.15
N LEU A 166 7.05 -11.39 -4.03
CA LEU A 166 8.15 -12.13 -3.42
C LEU A 166 9.47 -11.81 -4.12
N PRO A 167 10.59 -11.67 -3.38
CA PRO A 167 11.87 -11.20 -3.91
C PRO A 167 12.32 -11.93 -5.16
N GLU A 168 12.22 -13.26 -5.20
CA GLU A 168 12.63 -14.12 -6.30
C GLU A 168 11.80 -13.96 -7.59
N HIS A 169 10.65 -13.27 -7.48
CA HIS A 169 9.73 -12.99 -8.59
C HIS A 169 9.72 -11.52 -9.03
N ARG A 170 10.53 -10.65 -8.39
CA ARG A 170 10.64 -9.22 -8.73
C ARG A 170 11.30 -9.00 -10.10
N GLY A 171 11.26 -7.76 -10.60
CA GLY A 171 11.85 -7.40 -11.90
C GLY A 171 11.01 -7.80 -13.12
N ARG A 172 9.81 -8.37 -12.94
CA ARG A 172 8.91 -8.86 -13.99
C ARG A 172 7.60 -8.08 -14.11
N ARG A 173 7.58 -6.84 -13.63
CA ARG A 173 6.40 -5.95 -13.61
C ARG A 173 5.14 -6.54 -12.93
N LEU A 174 5.28 -7.55 -12.07
CA LEU A 174 4.14 -8.16 -11.38
C LEU A 174 3.41 -7.19 -10.47
N GLY A 175 4.13 -6.30 -9.77
CA GLY A 175 3.50 -5.24 -8.96
C GLY A 175 2.58 -4.36 -9.79
N MET A 176 3.00 -3.96 -10.99
CA MET A 176 2.17 -3.23 -11.96
C MET A 176 0.94 -4.02 -12.36
N ARG A 177 1.10 -5.31 -12.69
CA ARG A 177 0.00 -6.18 -13.14
C ARG A 177 -1.07 -6.35 -12.08
N VAL A 178 -0.70 -6.70 -10.83
CA VAL A 178 -1.70 -6.90 -9.76
C VAL A 178 -2.41 -5.59 -9.39
N LYS A 179 -1.70 -4.45 -9.40
CA LYS A 179 -2.33 -3.15 -9.18
C LYS A 179 -3.30 -2.80 -10.30
N ALA A 180 -2.87 -2.86 -11.55
CA ALA A 180 -3.72 -2.53 -12.70
C ALA A 180 -4.96 -3.42 -12.77
N ALA A 181 -4.83 -4.73 -12.55
CA ALA A 181 -5.96 -5.65 -12.51
C ALA A 181 -6.97 -5.31 -11.40
N ASN A 182 -6.47 -4.91 -10.22
CA ASN A 182 -7.33 -4.56 -9.09
C ASN A 182 -8.01 -3.19 -9.28
N LEU A 183 -7.34 -2.22 -9.92
CA LEU A 183 -7.96 -0.95 -10.34
C LEU A 183 -9.14 -1.19 -11.28
N ILE A 184 -9.00 -2.10 -12.25
CA ILE A 184 -10.07 -2.50 -13.16
C ILE A 184 -11.22 -3.13 -12.37
N ALA A 185 -10.93 -4.08 -11.48
CA ALA A 185 -11.94 -4.77 -10.66
C ALA A 185 -12.76 -3.78 -9.81
N VAL A 186 -12.10 -2.80 -9.17
CA VAL A 186 -12.78 -1.74 -8.40
C VAL A 186 -13.63 -0.85 -9.30
N ARG A 187 -13.09 -0.38 -10.44
CA ARG A 187 -13.83 0.46 -11.38
C ARG A 187 -15.12 -0.21 -11.83
N ASP A 188 -15.05 -1.50 -12.17
CA ASP A 188 -16.15 -2.25 -12.72
C ASP A 188 -17.20 -2.63 -11.65
N ALA A 189 -16.77 -2.94 -10.42
CA ALA A 189 -17.65 -3.34 -9.33
C ALA A 189 -18.22 -2.16 -8.52
N LEU A 190 -17.60 -0.97 -8.58
CA LEU A 190 -17.95 0.21 -7.80
C LEU A 190 -18.12 1.46 -8.70
N PRO A 191 -19.24 1.59 -9.41
CA PRO A 191 -19.49 2.77 -10.25
C PRO A 191 -19.45 4.12 -9.51
N GLY A 192 -19.60 4.09 -8.17
CA GLY A 192 -19.49 5.28 -7.31
C GLY A 192 -18.10 5.55 -6.77
N ALA A 193 -17.10 4.73 -7.09
CA ALA A 193 -15.72 4.99 -6.69
C ALA A 193 -15.17 6.20 -7.43
N ARG A 194 -14.61 7.16 -6.68
CA ARG A 194 -14.04 8.40 -7.22
C ARG A 194 -12.53 8.42 -7.14
N ALA A 195 -11.98 7.85 -6.08
CA ALA A 195 -10.55 7.88 -5.84
C ALA A 195 -10.05 6.62 -5.14
N ILE A 196 -8.81 6.25 -5.42
CA ILE A 196 -8.06 5.29 -4.62
C ILE A 196 -6.90 6.04 -3.97
N ILE A 197 -6.73 5.85 -2.66
CA ILE A 197 -5.68 6.48 -1.85
C ILE A 197 -4.68 5.41 -1.42
N THR A 198 -3.42 5.73 -1.48
CA THR A 198 -2.31 4.85 -1.07
C THR A 198 -1.27 5.63 -0.27
N TRP A 199 -0.63 4.95 0.66
CA TRP A 199 0.45 5.44 1.50
C TRP A 199 1.73 4.66 1.19
N ASN A 200 2.82 5.38 0.99
CA ASN A 200 4.12 4.76 0.77
C ASN A 200 5.21 5.61 1.39
N ALA A 201 6.12 4.96 2.09
CA ALA A 201 7.34 5.60 2.56
C ALA A 201 8.05 6.33 1.40
N GLU A 202 8.50 7.56 1.62
CA GLU A 202 9.22 8.35 0.59
C GLU A 202 10.51 7.68 0.13
N GLU A 203 11.10 6.82 0.96
CA GLU A 203 12.26 6.00 0.63
C GLU A 203 11.93 4.77 -0.22
N ASN A 204 10.64 4.38 -0.34
CA ASN A 204 10.21 3.25 -1.17
C ASN A 204 10.07 3.66 -2.66
N ARG A 205 11.19 4.11 -3.25
CA ARG A 205 11.18 4.65 -4.62
C ARG A 205 10.57 3.67 -5.63
N HIS A 206 10.87 2.37 -5.47
CA HIS A 206 10.32 1.35 -6.37
C HIS A 206 8.78 1.36 -6.39
N MET A 207 8.12 1.41 -5.24
CA MET A 207 6.65 1.43 -5.17
C MET A 207 6.08 2.76 -5.63
N LEU A 208 6.78 3.87 -5.33
CA LEU A 208 6.40 5.19 -5.82
C LEU A 208 6.45 5.25 -7.35
N ASP A 209 7.48 4.69 -7.99
CA ASP A 209 7.59 4.60 -9.45
C ASP A 209 6.45 3.81 -10.08
N VAL A 210 6.05 2.69 -9.47
CA VAL A 210 4.90 1.89 -9.93
C VAL A 210 3.60 2.69 -9.82
N ASN A 211 3.40 3.41 -8.72
CA ASN A 211 2.22 4.25 -8.52
C ASN A 211 2.16 5.41 -9.53
N GLU A 212 3.26 6.13 -9.69
CA GLU A 212 3.38 7.23 -10.63
C GLU A 212 3.13 6.77 -12.08
N ALA A 213 3.68 5.63 -12.46
CA ALA A 213 3.45 5.01 -13.78
C ALA A 213 1.99 4.59 -14.01
N LEU A 214 1.23 4.27 -12.95
CA LEU A 214 -0.21 4.03 -13.01
C LEU A 214 -1.05 5.32 -12.97
N GLY A 215 -0.43 6.48 -12.78
CA GLY A 215 -1.12 7.77 -12.74
C GLY A 215 -1.56 8.22 -11.35
N PHE A 216 -1.09 7.57 -10.27
CA PHE A 216 -1.23 8.12 -8.93
C PHE A 216 -0.44 9.42 -8.80
N ARG A 217 -1.00 10.39 -8.11
CA ARG A 217 -0.38 11.69 -7.87
C ARG A 217 -0.29 12.00 -6.38
N PRO A 218 0.83 12.54 -5.89
CA PRO A 218 0.97 12.93 -4.50
C PRO A 218 -0.04 14.03 -4.14
N VAL A 219 -0.72 13.87 -3.01
CA VAL A 219 -1.73 14.83 -2.51
C VAL A 219 -1.44 15.31 -1.09
N LEU A 220 -0.89 14.45 -0.24
CA LEU A 220 -0.56 14.77 1.14
C LEU A 220 0.75 14.07 1.54
N VAL A 221 1.31 14.50 2.66
CA VAL A 221 2.36 13.77 3.39
C VAL A 221 1.89 13.41 4.79
N GLU A 222 2.37 12.30 5.30
CA GLU A 222 2.12 11.82 6.65
C GLU A 222 3.43 11.66 7.40
N ALA A 223 3.47 12.11 8.68
CA ALA A 223 4.61 11.95 9.56
C ALA A 223 4.35 10.77 10.50
N SER A 224 5.16 9.74 10.39
CA SER A 224 5.21 8.66 11.37
C SER A 224 6.23 9.01 12.45
N MET A 225 5.72 9.20 13.68
CA MET A 225 6.52 9.69 14.81
C MET A 225 6.83 8.53 15.76
N GLU A 226 8.10 8.35 16.09
CA GLU A 226 8.57 7.34 17.04
C GLU A 226 8.56 7.90 18.46
N ALA A 227 8.01 7.14 19.40
CA ALA A 227 8.05 7.50 20.82
C ALA A 227 9.48 7.40 21.37
N PRO A 228 9.87 8.25 22.34
CA PRO A 228 11.15 8.07 23.01
C PRO A 228 11.18 6.68 23.68
N ALA A 229 12.35 6.03 23.62
CA ALA A 229 12.53 4.74 24.27
C ALA A 229 12.09 4.84 25.74
N PRO A 230 11.31 3.87 26.28
CA PRO A 230 10.89 3.92 27.67
C PRO A 230 12.11 4.01 28.57
N LEU A 231 12.12 5.02 29.46
CA LEU A 231 13.17 5.14 30.46
C LEU A 231 13.25 3.80 31.23
N ARG A 232 14.36 3.08 31.08
CA ARG A 232 14.61 1.90 31.93
C ARG A 232 14.52 2.37 33.36
N ARG A 233 13.49 1.98 34.09
CA ARG A 233 13.46 2.16 35.56
C ARG A 233 14.67 1.42 36.12
N ARG A 234 15.60 2.17 36.72
CA ARG A 234 16.71 1.62 37.51
C ARG A 234 16.16 1.06 38.80
#